data_928a6f4b675e1db7f02bef37a015f08a
#
_entry.id   928a6f4b675e1db7f02bef37a015f08a
#
_cell.length_a   1.000
_cell.length_b   1.000
_cell.length_c   1.000
_cell.angle_alpha   90.00
_cell.angle_beta   90.00
_cell.angle_gamma   90.00
#
_symmetry.space_group_name_H-M   'P 1'
#
loop_
_entity.id
_entity.type
_entity.pdbx_description
1 polymer ?
#
loop_
_entity_poly.entity_id
_entity_poly.type
_entity_poly.pdbx_seq_one_letter_code
_entity_poly.pdbx_strand_id
1 'polypeptide(L)'
;SARANAMQEACELQPSTMAAVLGLDNEVVETICNDTQGVVVAANYNCPGQLVISGEVPAVEAACAALSEAGARRALMLPVGGAFHSPLMEPAREKLAQAIESAAIVAPRCPIYQNVSAEPTTDPGVIRAQLVAQLTAPVRWTQTMQTMIADGAASVTEVGPGKVLQGLFKKVDRAFPTSSATLAMEEA
;
A
#
# COMPACT_ATOMS: atom_id res chain seq x y z
N SER A 1 9.23 1.79 -16.31
CA SER A 1 8.72 3.10 -15.87
C SER A 1 9.67 3.75 -14.86
N ALA A 2 9.70 5.09 -14.75
CA ALA A 2 10.59 5.81 -13.82
C ALA A 2 10.46 5.29 -12.38
N ARG A 3 9.21 5.07 -11.90
CA ARG A 3 8.94 4.54 -10.58
C ARG A 3 9.54 3.15 -10.36
N ALA A 4 9.36 2.23 -11.29
CA ALA A 4 9.85 0.86 -11.15
C ALA A 4 11.39 0.82 -11.08
N ASN A 5 12.07 1.59 -11.94
CA ASN A 5 13.53 1.66 -11.95
C ASN A 5 14.08 2.28 -10.64
N ALA A 6 13.49 3.39 -10.17
CA ALA A 6 13.88 4.02 -8.92
C ALA A 6 13.69 3.08 -7.71
N MET A 7 12.59 2.34 -7.67
CA MET A 7 12.32 1.38 -6.60
C MET A 7 13.29 0.20 -6.65
N GLN A 8 13.62 -0.33 -7.84
CA GLN A 8 14.58 -1.41 -8.00
C GLN A 8 15.97 -1.00 -7.47
N GLU A 9 16.44 0.18 -7.85
CA GLU A 9 17.72 0.71 -7.36
C GLU A 9 17.73 0.89 -5.84
N ALA A 10 16.63 1.38 -5.24
CA ALA A 10 16.53 1.52 -3.78
C ALA A 10 16.58 0.16 -3.07
N CYS A 11 16.00 -0.89 -3.65
CA CYS A 11 16.06 -2.25 -3.11
C CYS A 11 17.49 -2.84 -3.12
N GLU A 12 18.35 -2.40 -4.04
CA GLU A 12 19.74 -2.86 -4.15
C GLU A 12 20.68 -2.19 -3.10
N LEU A 13 20.26 -1.04 -2.53
CA LEU A 13 21.07 -0.31 -1.56
C LEU A 13 21.11 -0.99 -0.18
N GLN A 14 20.02 -1.63 0.22
CA GLN A 14 19.90 -2.26 1.54
C GLN A 14 19.00 -3.49 1.51
N PRO A 15 19.44 -4.64 2.07
CA PRO A 15 18.62 -5.83 2.20
C PRO A 15 17.36 -5.52 3.01
N SER A 16 16.21 -5.63 2.37
CA SER A 16 14.93 -5.26 2.95
C SER A 16 13.81 -6.15 2.42
N THR A 17 12.70 -6.20 3.14
CA THR A 17 11.60 -7.12 2.85
C THR A 17 10.28 -6.64 3.43
N MET A 18 9.24 -7.43 3.25
CA MET A 18 7.91 -7.22 3.81
C MET A 18 7.38 -8.53 4.41
N ALA A 19 6.42 -8.42 5.32
CA ALA A 19 5.70 -9.58 5.85
C ALA A 19 4.19 -9.28 5.99
N ALA A 20 3.36 -10.29 5.70
CA ALA A 20 1.92 -10.20 5.88
C ALA A 20 1.54 -10.65 7.29
N VAL A 21 0.77 -9.83 8.00
CA VAL A 21 0.25 -10.07 9.35
C VAL A 21 -1.25 -10.23 9.30
N LEU A 22 -1.76 -11.32 9.86
CA LEU A 22 -3.18 -11.66 9.86
C LEU A 22 -3.71 -11.88 11.28
N GLY A 23 -4.86 -11.30 11.58
CA GLY A 23 -5.63 -11.63 12.78
C GLY A 23 -5.29 -10.82 14.03
N LEU A 24 -4.56 -9.71 13.89
CA LEU A 24 -4.33 -8.73 14.94
C LEU A 24 -4.96 -7.38 14.56
N ASP A 25 -5.24 -6.58 15.58
CA ASP A 25 -5.63 -5.20 15.41
C ASP A 25 -4.44 -4.34 14.96
N ASN A 26 -4.71 -3.30 14.17
CA ASN A 26 -3.66 -2.44 13.61
C ASN A 26 -2.77 -1.82 14.69
N GLU A 27 -3.37 -1.34 15.80
CA GLU A 27 -2.64 -0.71 16.91
C GLU A 27 -1.63 -1.65 17.56
N VAL A 28 -1.95 -2.94 17.67
CA VAL A 28 -1.02 -3.95 18.20
C VAL A 28 0.16 -4.13 17.26
N VAL A 29 -0.12 -4.21 15.94
CA VAL A 29 0.94 -4.35 14.93
C VAL A 29 1.84 -3.12 14.89
N GLU A 30 1.26 -1.91 14.92
CA GLU A 30 2.00 -0.65 14.95
C GLU A 30 2.89 -0.52 16.18
N THR A 31 2.37 -0.88 17.36
CA THR A 31 3.12 -0.87 18.61
C THR A 31 4.33 -1.80 18.53
N ILE A 32 4.14 -3.03 18.07
CA ILE A 32 5.25 -4.01 17.94
C ILE A 32 6.28 -3.52 16.91
N CYS A 33 5.84 -2.93 15.79
CA CYS A 33 6.79 -2.33 14.84
C CYS A 33 7.61 -1.21 15.47
N ASN A 34 6.97 -0.33 16.24
CA ASN A 34 7.64 0.80 16.91
C ASN A 34 8.62 0.33 18.00
N ASP A 35 8.30 -0.76 18.69
CA ASP A 35 9.13 -1.31 19.77
C ASP A 35 10.27 -2.21 19.23
N THR A 36 10.23 -2.60 17.98
CA THR A 36 11.25 -3.44 17.33
C THR A 36 12.47 -2.61 16.96
N GLN A 37 13.67 -3.11 17.30
CA GLN A 37 14.93 -2.46 16.93
C GLN A 37 15.16 -2.52 15.41
N GLY A 38 15.59 -1.42 14.80
CA GLY A 38 15.80 -1.28 13.37
C GLY A 38 14.60 -0.63 12.67
N VAL A 39 14.61 -0.65 11.35
CA VAL A 39 13.52 -0.05 10.56
C VAL A 39 12.50 -1.12 10.20
N VAL A 40 11.34 -1.05 10.84
CA VAL A 40 10.15 -1.81 10.44
C VAL A 40 8.91 -0.97 10.70
N VAL A 41 7.99 -0.91 9.72
CA VAL A 41 6.80 -0.07 9.78
C VAL A 41 5.56 -0.80 9.26
N ALA A 42 4.38 -0.39 9.70
CA ALA A 42 3.11 -0.75 9.09
C ALA A 42 3.01 -0.10 7.69
N ALA A 43 3.01 -0.88 6.64
CA ALA A 43 3.13 -0.43 5.25
C ALA A 43 1.83 -0.51 4.46
N ASN A 44 1.02 -1.57 4.62
CA ASN A 44 -0.24 -1.69 3.89
C ASN A 44 -1.37 -2.11 4.82
N TYR A 45 -2.34 -1.23 5.00
CA TYR A 45 -3.61 -1.50 5.67
C TYR A 45 -4.58 -2.05 4.63
N ASN A 46 -4.50 -3.35 4.35
CA ASN A 46 -5.22 -3.96 3.23
C ASN A 46 -6.72 -4.13 3.48
N CYS A 47 -7.07 -4.67 4.64
CA CYS A 47 -8.46 -4.78 5.11
C CYS A 47 -8.45 -5.08 6.63
N PRO A 48 -9.59 -5.02 7.33
CA PRO A 48 -9.64 -5.37 8.75
C PRO A 48 -9.00 -6.72 9.05
N GLY A 49 -8.04 -6.74 9.98
CA GLY A 49 -7.27 -7.91 10.38
C GLY A 49 -6.24 -8.40 9.35
N GLN A 50 -5.90 -7.59 8.34
CA GLN A 50 -4.82 -7.88 7.38
C GLN A 50 -3.97 -6.64 7.14
N LEU A 51 -2.75 -6.66 7.63
CA LEU A 51 -1.76 -5.62 7.51
C LEU A 51 -0.46 -6.19 6.95
N VAL A 52 0.31 -5.40 6.22
CA VAL A 52 1.66 -5.76 5.78
C VAL A 52 2.64 -4.82 6.48
N ILE A 53 3.70 -5.40 7.06
CA ILE A 53 4.83 -4.66 7.61
C ILE A 53 5.99 -4.67 6.63
N SER A 54 6.86 -3.66 6.70
CA SER A 54 7.92 -3.41 5.73
C SER A 54 9.14 -2.83 6.41
N GLY A 55 10.34 -3.33 6.09
CA GLY A 55 11.56 -2.85 6.73
C GLY A 55 12.80 -3.65 6.41
N GLU A 56 13.82 -3.49 7.24
CA GLU A 56 15.05 -4.27 7.20
C GLU A 56 14.76 -5.75 7.49
N VAL A 57 15.44 -6.66 6.81
CA VAL A 57 15.20 -8.10 6.98
C VAL A 57 15.23 -8.52 8.46
N PRO A 58 16.27 -8.20 9.25
CA PRO A 58 16.33 -8.60 10.67
C PRO A 58 15.21 -7.98 11.51
N ALA A 59 14.82 -6.73 11.23
CA ALA A 59 13.76 -6.05 11.97
C ALA A 59 12.38 -6.66 11.65
N VAL A 60 12.11 -6.98 10.38
CA VAL A 60 10.86 -7.64 9.98
C VAL A 60 10.78 -9.05 10.57
N GLU A 61 11.87 -9.82 10.60
CA GLU A 61 11.93 -11.14 11.23
C GLU A 61 11.64 -11.06 12.74
N ALA A 62 12.28 -10.12 13.45
CA ALA A 62 12.05 -9.89 14.88
C ALA A 62 10.59 -9.46 15.15
N ALA A 63 10.05 -8.54 14.35
CA ALA A 63 8.65 -8.14 14.45
C ALA A 63 7.70 -9.32 14.20
N CYS A 64 7.97 -10.17 13.21
CA CYS A 64 7.15 -11.36 12.94
C CYS A 64 7.14 -12.34 14.13
N ALA A 65 8.24 -12.53 14.82
CA ALA A 65 8.30 -13.34 16.03
C ALA A 65 7.44 -12.75 17.14
N ALA A 66 7.60 -11.46 17.45
CA ALA A 66 6.81 -10.76 18.46
C ALA A 66 5.31 -10.73 18.13
N LEU A 67 4.95 -10.50 16.86
CA LEU A 67 3.56 -10.55 16.40
C LEU A 67 2.93 -11.95 16.56
N SER A 68 3.72 -12.99 16.33
CA SER A 68 3.26 -14.37 16.54
C SER A 68 3.01 -14.66 18.02
N GLU A 69 3.88 -14.18 18.91
CA GLU A 69 3.71 -14.26 20.37
C GLU A 69 2.51 -13.46 20.87
N ALA A 70 2.24 -12.31 20.22
CA ALA A 70 1.06 -11.47 20.48
C ALA A 70 -0.26 -12.08 19.97
N GLY A 71 -0.22 -13.25 19.32
CA GLY A 71 -1.40 -13.99 18.87
C GLY A 71 -1.80 -13.76 17.42
N ALA A 72 -0.89 -13.26 16.56
CA ALA A 72 -1.14 -13.21 15.12
C ALA A 72 -1.49 -14.61 14.60
N ARG A 73 -2.59 -14.72 13.87
CA ARG A 73 -2.94 -15.99 13.20
C ARG A 73 -1.89 -16.40 12.17
N ARG A 74 -1.25 -15.44 11.55
CA ARG A 74 -0.09 -15.60 10.65
C ARG A 74 0.76 -14.33 10.66
N ALA A 75 2.07 -14.50 10.65
CA ALA A 75 3.08 -13.50 10.34
C ALA A 75 4.04 -14.14 9.33
N LEU A 76 3.90 -13.82 8.04
CA LEU A 76 4.56 -14.52 6.94
C LEU A 76 5.41 -13.55 6.12
N MET A 77 6.71 -13.87 6.00
CA MET A 77 7.60 -13.17 5.06
C MET A 77 7.09 -13.29 3.64
N LEU A 78 7.10 -12.19 2.91
CA LEU A 78 6.71 -12.15 1.51
C LEU A 78 7.93 -12.35 0.60
N PRO A 79 7.77 -13.00 -0.56
CA PRO A 79 8.85 -13.21 -1.52
C PRO A 79 9.16 -11.91 -2.31
N VAL A 80 9.50 -10.84 -1.60
CA VAL A 80 9.83 -9.53 -2.17
C VAL A 80 11.19 -9.07 -1.63
N GLY A 81 11.99 -8.44 -2.48
CA GLY A 81 13.34 -7.97 -2.14
C GLY A 81 13.40 -6.48 -1.86
N GLY A 82 12.36 -5.89 -1.27
CA GLY A 82 12.35 -4.46 -0.97
C GLY A 82 11.34 -4.08 0.10
N ALA A 83 11.68 -3.05 0.89
CA ALA A 83 10.81 -2.49 1.92
C ALA A 83 9.93 -1.37 1.35
N PHE A 84 8.95 -1.74 0.53
CA PHE A 84 8.04 -0.77 -0.08
C PHE A 84 7.20 -0.08 0.98
N HIS A 85 6.86 1.19 0.73
CA HIS A 85 6.06 2.02 1.64
C HIS A 85 6.69 2.22 3.02
N SER A 86 8.03 2.26 3.09
CA SER A 86 8.82 2.50 4.28
C SER A 86 9.85 3.62 4.06
N PRO A 87 10.48 4.15 5.13
CA PRO A 87 11.56 5.13 4.99
C PRO A 87 12.74 4.66 4.12
N LEU A 88 12.94 3.35 3.96
CA LEU A 88 14.00 2.79 3.12
C LEU A 88 13.81 3.06 1.62
N MET A 89 12.62 3.53 1.20
CA MET A 89 12.34 3.95 -0.18
C MET A 89 12.64 5.43 -0.45
N GLU A 90 13.22 6.18 0.50
CA GLU A 90 13.55 7.59 0.31
C GLU A 90 14.42 7.88 -0.94
N PRO A 91 15.47 7.07 -1.26
CA PRO A 91 16.24 7.27 -2.49
C PRO A 91 15.40 7.16 -3.77
N ALA A 92 14.40 6.28 -3.77
CA ALA A 92 13.46 6.15 -4.89
C ALA A 92 12.49 7.35 -4.96
N ARG A 93 12.08 7.89 -3.81
CA ARG A 93 11.19 9.05 -3.72
C ARG A 93 11.80 10.29 -4.36
N GLU A 94 13.06 10.56 -4.10
CA GLU A 94 13.78 11.71 -4.69
C GLU A 94 13.84 11.62 -6.22
N LYS A 95 14.20 10.44 -6.75
CA LYS A 95 14.23 10.21 -8.21
C LYS A 95 12.85 10.32 -8.84
N LEU A 96 11.83 9.77 -8.20
CA LEU A 96 10.46 9.83 -8.70
C LEU A 96 9.90 11.26 -8.67
N ALA A 97 10.25 12.06 -7.66
CA ALA A 97 9.82 13.45 -7.54
C ALA A 97 10.19 14.26 -8.79
N GLN A 98 11.41 14.11 -9.30
CA GLN A 98 11.87 14.78 -10.52
C GLN A 98 11.04 14.39 -11.75
N ALA A 99 10.71 13.10 -11.89
CA ALA A 99 9.89 12.62 -13.00
C ALA A 99 8.43 13.10 -12.90
N ILE A 100 7.88 13.20 -11.67
CA ILE A 100 6.52 13.70 -11.43
C ILE A 100 6.46 15.23 -11.65
N GLU A 101 7.51 15.97 -11.30
CA GLU A 101 7.57 17.42 -11.50
C GLU A 101 7.45 17.78 -12.98
N SER A 102 8.11 17.00 -13.84
CA SER A 102 8.07 17.19 -15.30
C SER A 102 6.77 16.68 -15.96
N ALA A 103 5.94 15.90 -15.25
CA ALA A 103 4.72 15.34 -15.81
C ALA A 103 3.58 16.35 -15.85
N ALA A 104 2.83 16.37 -16.96
CA ALA A 104 1.61 17.15 -17.07
C ALA A 104 0.48 16.48 -16.30
N ILE A 105 0.23 16.92 -15.06
CA ILE A 105 -0.89 16.47 -14.25
C ILE A 105 -1.96 17.55 -14.26
N VAL A 106 -3.15 17.21 -14.78
CA VAL A 106 -4.30 18.10 -14.87
C VAL A 106 -5.41 17.61 -13.92
N ALA A 107 -6.39 18.47 -13.64
CA ALA A 107 -7.53 18.10 -12.82
C ALA A 107 -8.28 16.92 -13.44
N PRO A 108 -8.53 15.84 -12.71
CA PRO A 108 -9.27 14.70 -13.20
C PRO A 108 -10.77 15.03 -13.34
N ARG A 109 -11.49 14.28 -14.20
CA ARG A 109 -12.94 14.45 -14.38
C ARG A 109 -13.77 13.98 -13.18
N CYS A 110 -13.20 13.14 -12.32
CA CYS A 110 -13.84 12.63 -11.11
C CYS A 110 -12.80 12.61 -9.98
N PRO A 111 -13.23 12.60 -8.71
CA PRO A 111 -12.32 12.49 -7.58
C PRO A 111 -11.44 11.23 -7.65
N ILE A 112 -10.18 11.36 -7.26
CA ILE A 112 -9.22 10.27 -7.11
C ILE A 112 -8.99 10.05 -5.62
N TYR A 113 -9.10 8.81 -5.17
CA TYR A 113 -8.73 8.38 -3.82
C TYR A 113 -7.32 7.81 -3.86
N GLN A 114 -6.36 8.54 -3.30
CA GLN A 114 -4.97 8.08 -3.26
C GLN A 114 -4.67 7.40 -1.93
N ASN A 115 -3.80 6.39 -1.95
CA ASN A 115 -3.53 5.53 -0.79
C ASN A 115 -2.92 6.27 0.41
N VAL A 116 -2.26 7.43 0.21
CA VAL A 116 -1.63 8.20 1.29
C VAL A 116 -2.65 8.84 2.21
N SER A 117 -3.64 9.55 1.64
CA SER A 117 -4.67 10.24 2.39
C SER A 117 -5.90 9.39 2.66
N ALA A 118 -6.22 8.48 1.74
CA ALA A 118 -7.50 7.77 1.67
C ALA A 118 -8.72 8.69 1.45
N GLU A 119 -8.47 9.93 1.01
CA GLU A 119 -9.48 10.97 0.81
C GLU A 119 -9.62 11.32 -0.68
N PRO A 120 -10.82 11.75 -1.13
CA PRO A 120 -11.03 12.17 -2.51
C PRO A 120 -10.35 13.51 -2.80
N THR A 121 -9.78 13.65 -3.99
CA THR A 121 -9.26 14.93 -4.48
C THR A 121 -9.38 15.06 -5.98
N THR A 122 -9.56 16.29 -6.47
CA THR A 122 -9.45 16.68 -7.87
C THR A 122 -8.33 17.70 -8.11
N ASP A 123 -7.63 18.09 -7.05
CA ASP A 123 -6.55 19.07 -7.10
C ASP A 123 -5.26 18.43 -7.66
N PRO A 124 -4.72 18.94 -8.80
CA PRO A 124 -3.49 18.39 -9.40
C PRO A 124 -2.27 18.53 -8.50
N GLY A 125 -2.20 19.59 -7.67
CA GLY A 125 -1.10 19.82 -6.75
C GLY A 125 -1.10 18.79 -5.62
N VAL A 126 -2.27 18.51 -5.05
CA VAL A 126 -2.46 17.46 -4.04
C VAL A 126 -2.13 16.09 -4.63
N ILE A 127 -2.64 15.79 -5.84
CA ILE A 127 -2.37 14.52 -6.53
C ILE A 127 -0.86 14.33 -6.72
N ARG A 128 -0.15 15.36 -7.19
CA ARG A 128 1.31 15.34 -7.37
C ARG A 128 2.04 15.06 -6.06
N ALA A 129 1.72 15.80 -5.01
CA ALA A 129 2.36 15.64 -3.70
C ALA A 129 2.16 14.22 -3.13
N GLN A 130 0.96 13.68 -3.25
CA GLN A 130 0.66 12.33 -2.75
C GLN A 130 1.31 11.23 -3.59
N LEU A 131 1.48 11.41 -4.90
CA LEU A 131 2.22 10.45 -5.74
C LEU A 131 3.70 10.36 -5.32
N VAL A 132 4.32 11.48 -4.95
CA VAL A 132 5.69 11.50 -4.41
C VAL A 132 5.75 10.86 -3.03
N ALA A 133 4.83 11.23 -2.12
CA ALA A 133 4.79 10.72 -0.76
C ALA A 133 4.55 9.21 -0.68
N GLN A 134 3.84 8.63 -1.65
CA GLN A 134 3.40 7.23 -1.61
C GLN A 134 4.55 6.22 -1.55
N LEU A 135 5.75 6.57 -1.99
CA LEU A 135 6.88 5.63 -1.95
C LEU A 135 7.32 5.30 -0.52
N THR A 136 7.21 6.27 0.39
CA THR A 136 7.60 6.14 1.80
C THR A 136 6.42 6.12 2.76
N ALA A 137 5.21 6.45 2.27
CA ALA A 137 3.99 6.48 3.06
C ALA A 137 3.18 5.18 2.93
N PRO A 138 2.43 4.80 3.96
CA PRO A 138 1.63 3.58 3.95
C PRO A 138 0.51 3.63 2.90
N VAL A 139 0.09 2.43 2.47
CA VAL A 139 -1.12 2.21 1.68
C VAL A 139 -2.30 2.05 2.62
N ARG A 140 -3.18 3.03 2.68
CA ARG A 140 -4.37 3.08 3.54
C ARG A 140 -5.61 2.53 2.81
N TRP A 141 -5.50 1.31 2.27
CA TRP A 141 -6.56 0.75 1.44
C TRP A 141 -7.86 0.47 2.20
N THR A 142 -7.77 0.04 3.45
CA THR A 142 -8.95 -0.13 4.33
C THR A 142 -9.70 1.19 4.47
N GLN A 143 -9.01 2.26 4.81
CA GLN A 143 -9.58 3.59 4.96
C GLN A 143 -10.14 4.10 3.63
N THR A 144 -9.42 3.90 2.52
CA THR A 144 -9.89 4.26 1.17
C THR A 144 -11.22 3.59 0.84
N MET A 145 -11.36 2.29 1.09
CA MET A 145 -12.62 1.58 0.86
C MET A 145 -13.75 2.12 1.73
N GLN A 146 -13.47 2.40 3.01
CA GLN A 146 -14.45 2.96 3.95
C GLN A 146 -14.91 4.35 3.52
N THR A 147 -13.97 5.23 3.12
CA THR A 147 -14.28 6.58 2.63
C THR A 147 -15.13 6.51 1.34
N MET A 148 -14.76 5.67 0.37
CA MET A 148 -15.55 5.48 -0.85
C MET A 148 -17.00 5.05 -0.56
N ILE A 149 -17.19 4.13 0.39
CA ILE A 149 -18.53 3.68 0.81
C ILE A 149 -19.29 4.84 1.50
N ALA A 150 -18.64 5.56 2.39
CA ALA A 150 -19.22 6.71 3.09
C ALA A 150 -19.62 7.84 2.14
N ASP A 151 -18.85 8.05 1.07
CA ASP A 151 -19.12 9.02 0.00
C ASP A 151 -20.22 8.56 -0.98
N GLY A 152 -20.81 7.38 -0.74
CA GLY A 152 -21.96 6.89 -1.51
C GLY A 152 -21.62 6.04 -2.72
N ALA A 153 -20.43 5.47 -2.81
CA ALA A 153 -20.13 4.49 -3.86
C ALA A 153 -21.10 3.30 -3.76
N ALA A 154 -21.81 3.01 -4.84
CA ALA A 154 -22.77 1.91 -4.90
C ALA A 154 -22.16 0.58 -5.39
N SER A 155 -21.03 0.64 -6.06
CA SER A 155 -20.28 -0.52 -6.56
C SER A 155 -18.84 -0.15 -6.89
N VAL A 156 -17.97 -1.17 -7.01
CA VAL A 156 -16.61 -1.00 -7.53
C VAL A 156 -16.31 -1.97 -8.65
N THR A 157 -15.48 -1.52 -9.59
CA THR A 157 -14.99 -2.34 -10.69
C THR A 157 -13.46 -2.38 -10.62
N GLU A 158 -12.90 -3.57 -10.39
CA GLU A 158 -11.45 -3.80 -10.46
C GLU A 158 -11.03 -3.89 -11.92
N VAL A 159 -10.16 -2.98 -12.36
CA VAL A 159 -9.64 -2.94 -13.72
C VAL A 159 -8.26 -3.58 -13.75
N GLY A 160 -8.12 -4.67 -14.52
CA GLY A 160 -6.87 -5.41 -14.65
C GLY A 160 -7.02 -6.91 -14.35
N PRO A 161 -5.89 -7.64 -14.32
CA PRO A 161 -5.91 -9.08 -14.06
C PRO A 161 -6.18 -9.39 -12.58
N GLY A 162 -6.91 -10.46 -12.32
CA GLY A 162 -7.19 -10.95 -10.96
C GLY A 162 -8.43 -10.36 -10.31
N LYS A 163 -8.59 -10.63 -9.01
CA LYS A 163 -9.75 -10.23 -8.18
C LYS A 163 -9.33 -9.91 -6.74
N VAL A 164 -8.12 -9.41 -6.56
CA VAL A 164 -7.54 -9.16 -5.22
C VAL A 164 -8.28 -8.04 -4.52
N LEU A 165 -8.47 -6.90 -5.20
CA LEU A 165 -9.12 -5.72 -4.61
C LEU A 165 -10.60 -5.99 -4.30
N GLN A 166 -11.31 -6.74 -5.15
CA GLN A 166 -12.67 -7.20 -4.85
C GLN A 166 -12.72 -8.03 -3.58
N GLY A 167 -11.74 -8.93 -3.38
CA GLY A 167 -11.62 -9.73 -2.17
C GLY A 167 -11.41 -8.89 -0.92
N LEU A 168 -10.64 -7.81 -1.01
CA LEU A 168 -10.42 -6.86 0.09
C LEU A 168 -11.68 -6.03 0.40
N PHE A 169 -12.41 -5.56 -0.62
CA PHE A 169 -13.70 -4.89 -0.44
C PHE A 169 -14.69 -5.75 0.35
N LYS A 170 -14.79 -7.04 0.01
CA LYS A 170 -15.68 -8.00 0.70
C LYS A 170 -15.27 -8.27 2.16
N LYS A 171 -14.08 -7.88 2.59
CA LYS A 171 -13.66 -7.92 3.99
C LYS A 171 -14.13 -6.70 4.78
N VAL A 172 -14.34 -5.58 4.10
CA VAL A 172 -14.91 -4.36 4.68
C VAL A 172 -16.43 -4.44 4.69
N ASP A 173 -17.02 -4.75 3.53
CA ASP A 173 -18.46 -5.00 3.38
C ASP A 173 -18.69 -6.23 2.50
N ARG A 174 -19.17 -7.32 3.11
CA ARG A 174 -19.39 -8.60 2.43
C ARG A 174 -20.42 -8.53 1.31
N ALA A 175 -21.41 -7.63 1.45
CA ALA A 175 -22.51 -7.49 0.50
C ALA A 175 -22.20 -6.46 -0.60
N PHE A 176 -21.08 -5.73 -0.51
CA PHE A 176 -20.78 -4.64 -1.45
C PHE A 176 -20.61 -5.17 -2.89
N PRO A 177 -21.31 -4.57 -3.87
CA PRO A 177 -21.25 -4.99 -5.26
C PRO A 177 -19.86 -4.77 -5.86
N THR A 178 -19.24 -5.85 -6.35
CA THR A 178 -17.91 -5.81 -6.97
C THR A 178 -17.93 -6.49 -8.34
N SER A 179 -17.20 -5.94 -9.30
CA SER A 179 -17.04 -6.50 -10.64
C SER A 179 -15.60 -6.39 -11.16
N SER A 180 -15.31 -7.07 -12.26
CA SER A 180 -14.04 -6.96 -12.98
C SER A 180 -14.27 -6.34 -14.36
N ALA A 181 -13.34 -5.50 -14.80
CA ALA A 181 -13.19 -5.11 -16.20
C ALA A 181 -11.78 -5.50 -16.67
N THR A 182 -11.72 -6.41 -17.63
CA THR A 182 -10.46 -6.74 -18.32
C THR A 182 -10.50 -6.01 -19.66
N LEU A 183 -9.49 -5.21 -19.95
CA LEU A 183 -9.31 -4.70 -21.31
C LEU A 183 -9.02 -5.91 -22.21
N ALA A 184 -9.88 -6.15 -23.21
CA ALA A 184 -9.54 -7.07 -24.28
C ALA A 184 -8.25 -6.54 -24.92
N MET A 185 -7.15 -7.27 -24.79
CA MET A 185 -5.97 -7.01 -25.62
C MET A 185 -6.40 -7.38 -27.04
N GLU A 186 -6.63 -6.39 -27.90
CA GLU A 186 -6.68 -6.65 -29.34
C GLU A 186 -5.30 -7.22 -29.70
N GLU A 187 -5.30 -8.48 -30.13
CA GLU A 187 -4.11 -9.12 -30.71
C GLU A 187 -3.77 -8.33 -31.99
N ALA A 188 -2.63 -7.62 -31.96
CA ALA A 188 -2.05 -6.93 -33.09
C ALA A 188 -1.05 -7.84 -33.82
#